data_a91d8218971b6396e236dd57a0793d42
#
_entry.id   a91d8218971b6396e236dd57a0793d42
#
_cell.length_a   1.000
_cell.length_b   1.000
_cell.length_c   1.000
_cell.angle_alpha   90.00
_cell.angle_beta   90.00
_cell.angle_gamma   90.00
#
_symmetry.space_group_name_H-M   'P 1'
#
loop_
_entity.id
_entity.type
_entity.pdbx_description
1 polymer ?
#
loop_
_entity_poly.entity_id
_entity_poly.type
_entity_poly.pdbx_seq_one_letter_code
_entity_poly.pdbx_strand_id
1 'polypeptide(L)'
;MATSGTATFNMDLTELVEEAFERAGNEMRTGYDLRTARRSLNLMFTDWANRGINLWTVEQGSQALTAGTGTYTLPADTVDLLDHVIRTNSGSQASQSDLSLSRISVATYASIPNKLTQGRPVQIYIDRQQSAPSINVWPVPDSSQTYTLVYWRLRRIQDAGNGVNTMDVPFRFLNCLTAGLAYYLAMKLPGGLERIGLLKQQYDEAWELAATEDREKATFQLVPRYMTIG
;
A
#
# COMPACT_ATOMS: atom_id res chain seq x y z
N MET A 1 -6.03 34.64 23.01
CA MET A 1 -4.87 33.71 23.03
C MET A 1 -4.59 33.28 21.60
N ALA A 2 -3.34 33.40 21.13
CA ALA A 2 -2.97 32.98 19.78
C ALA A 2 -2.64 31.47 19.80
N THR A 3 -3.06 30.73 18.79
CA THR A 3 -2.63 29.35 18.56
C THR A 3 -1.20 29.32 18.02
N SER A 4 -0.56 28.16 17.99
CA SER A 4 0.79 28.01 17.42
C SER A 4 0.86 28.38 15.94
N GLY A 5 -0.25 28.31 15.22
CA GLY A 5 -0.30 28.54 13.78
C GLY A 5 0.35 27.43 12.94
N THR A 6 0.76 26.31 13.55
CA THR A 6 1.38 25.16 12.87
C THR A 6 0.55 23.91 13.06
N ALA A 7 0.59 23.00 12.08
CA ALA A 7 -0.03 21.67 12.10
C ALA A 7 0.96 20.62 11.52
N THR A 8 2.24 20.77 11.85
CA THR A 8 3.35 19.99 11.27
C THR A 8 3.92 18.96 12.25
N PHE A 9 3.20 18.68 13.37
CA PHE A 9 3.66 17.70 14.33
C PHE A 9 3.83 16.33 13.67
N ASN A 10 5.02 15.79 13.81
CA ASN A 10 5.40 14.43 13.42
C ASN A 10 6.51 13.96 14.37
N MET A 11 6.77 12.68 14.38
CA MET A 11 7.82 12.06 15.22
C MET A 11 8.83 11.37 14.31
N ASP A 12 10.11 11.60 14.58
CA ASP A 12 11.15 10.76 14.01
C ASP A 12 11.22 9.40 14.72
N LEU A 13 12.03 8.49 14.19
CA LEU A 13 12.14 7.14 14.76
C LEU A 13 12.64 7.16 16.22
N THR A 14 13.54 8.08 16.55
CA THR A 14 14.10 8.17 17.91
C THR A 14 13.04 8.62 18.89
N GLU A 15 12.35 9.72 18.61
CA GLU A 15 11.24 10.24 19.42
C GLU A 15 10.12 9.22 19.59
N LEU A 16 9.76 8.52 18.51
CA LEU A 16 8.75 7.47 18.53
C LEU A 16 9.15 6.31 19.45
N VAL A 17 10.41 5.90 19.39
CA VAL A 17 10.93 4.80 20.19
C VAL A 17 11.03 5.20 21.65
N GLU A 18 11.48 6.41 21.97
CA GLU A 18 11.52 6.93 23.35
C GLU A 18 10.13 6.93 23.97
N GLU A 19 9.15 7.52 23.31
CA GLU A 19 7.76 7.53 23.78
C GLU A 19 7.21 6.10 23.97
N ALA A 20 7.51 5.18 23.06
CA ALA A 20 7.07 3.79 23.18
C ALA A 20 7.71 3.05 24.36
N PHE A 21 9.00 3.31 24.66
CA PHE A 21 9.67 2.77 25.84
C PHE A 21 9.07 3.31 27.13
N GLU A 22 8.78 4.61 27.20
CA GLU A 22 8.14 5.23 28.37
C GLU A 22 6.75 4.63 28.63
N ARG A 23 5.93 4.43 27.61
CA ARG A 23 4.63 3.73 27.70
C ARG A 23 4.78 2.29 28.18
N ALA A 24 5.83 1.59 27.73
CA ALA A 24 6.16 0.25 28.20
C ALA A 24 6.71 0.21 29.63
N GLY A 25 6.98 1.37 30.25
CA GLY A 25 7.48 1.52 31.61
C GLY A 25 8.99 1.37 31.74
N ASN A 26 9.71 1.62 30.68
CA ASN A 26 11.17 1.57 30.62
C ASN A 26 11.72 2.83 29.92
N GLU A 27 13.03 3.01 30.00
CA GLU A 27 13.74 4.07 29.29
C GLU A 27 14.59 3.46 28.18
N MET A 28 14.65 4.12 27.02
CA MET A 28 15.62 3.77 25.99
C MET A 28 17.02 4.24 26.42
N ARG A 29 17.97 3.33 26.51
CA ARG A 29 19.32 3.62 27.04
C ARG A 29 20.44 3.39 26.05
N THR A 30 20.23 2.55 25.06
CA THR A 30 21.30 2.09 24.17
C THR A 30 20.90 2.02 22.71
N GLY A 31 21.89 2.05 21.82
CA GLY A 31 21.67 1.78 20.40
C GLY A 31 21.18 0.35 20.09
N TYR A 32 21.30 -0.57 21.06
CA TYR A 32 20.68 -1.89 20.98
C TYR A 32 19.16 -1.80 21.09
N ASP A 33 18.66 -0.97 22.01
CA ASP A 33 17.24 -0.75 22.23
C ASP A 33 16.59 -0.16 20.96
N LEU A 34 17.23 0.84 20.35
CA LEU A 34 16.77 1.42 19.08
C LEU A 34 16.71 0.36 17.94
N ARG A 35 17.72 -0.51 17.83
CA ARG A 35 17.72 -1.58 16.83
C ARG A 35 16.62 -2.61 17.06
N THR A 36 16.37 -2.94 18.34
CA THR A 36 15.31 -3.88 18.72
C THR A 36 13.93 -3.28 18.46
N ALA A 37 13.72 -2.01 18.79
CA ALA A 37 12.49 -1.29 18.51
C ALA A 37 12.23 -1.18 17.00
N ARG A 38 13.24 -0.79 16.21
CA ARG A 38 13.14 -0.73 14.74
C ARG A 38 12.73 -2.07 14.13
N ARG A 39 13.27 -3.19 14.62
CA ARG A 39 12.86 -4.53 14.17
C ARG A 39 11.41 -4.83 14.52
N SER A 40 10.97 -4.49 15.72
CA SER A 40 9.57 -4.64 16.14
C SER A 40 8.63 -3.81 15.29
N LEU A 41 9.04 -2.59 14.96
CA LEU A 41 8.27 -1.67 14.13
C LEU A 41 8.09 -2.23 12.70
N ASN A 42 9.15 -2.74 12.08
CA ASN A 42 9.06 -3.36 10.76
C ASN A 42 8.16 -4.62 10.76
N LEU A 43 8.19 -5.42 11.82
CA LEU A 43 7.26 -6.54 11.97
C LEU A 43 5.82 -6.08 12.13
N MET A 44 5.59 -4.98 12.85
CA MET A 44 4.27 -4.39 13.00
C MET A 44 3.75 -3.85 11.67
N PHE A 45 4.59 -3.22 10.83
CA PHE A 45 4.21 -2.81 9.48
C PHE A 45 3.82 -3.99 8.59
N THR A 46 4.50 -5.12 8.74
CA THR A 46 4.11 -6.35 8.05
C THR A 46 2.73 -6.85 8.50
N ASP A 47 2.44 -6.77 9.80
CA ASP A 47 1.13 -7.11 10.35
C ASP A 47 0.04 -6.14 9.83
N TRP A 48 0.32 -4.84 9.78
CA TRP A 48 -0.60 -3.84 9.24
C TRP A 48 -0.94 -4.08 7.77
N ALA A 49 0.05 -4.47 6.97
CA ALA A 49 -0.17 -4.82 5.56
C ALA A 49 -1.14 -6.01 5.38
N ASN A 50 -1.26 -6.88 6.39
CA ASN A 50 -2.19 -8.02 6.38
C ASN A 50 -3.59 -7.67 6.94
N ARG A 51 -3.77 -6.50 7.55
CA ARG A 51 -5.07 -6.08 8.13
C ARG A 51 -6.03 -5.44 7.12
N GLY A 52 -5.59 -5.21 5.89
CA GLY A 52 -6.42 -4.66 4.83
C GLY A 52 -5.70 -3.64 3.96
N ILE A 53 -6.48 -2.87 3.20
CA ILE A 53 -5.96 -1.81 2.33
C ILE A 53 -5.79 -0.54 3.14
N ASN A 54 -4.56 -0.04 3.19
CA ASN A 54 -4.23 1.26 3.75
C ASN A 54 -4.23 2.29 2.62
N LEU A 55 -5.12 3.28 2.66
CA LEU A 55 -5.32 4.21 1.53
C LEU A 55 -4.05 4.99 1.16
N TRP A 56 -3.20 5.35 2.14
CA TRP A 56 -1.96 6.05 1.85
C TRP A 56 -0.90 5.20 1.13
N THR A 57 -1.11 3.89 1.05
CA THR A 57 -0.24 2.98 0.29
C THR A 57 -0.73 2.71 -1.12
N VAL A 58 -1.85 3.32 -1.51
CA VAL A 58 -2.38 3.24 -2.87
C VAL A 58 -1.75 4.33 -3.72
N GLU A 59 -1.02 3.94 -4.75
CA GLU A 59 -0.34 4.85 -5.67
C GLU A 59 -0.73 4.59 -7.11
N GLN A 60 -0.90 5.68 -7.88
CA GLN A 60 -1.03 5.58 -9.31
C GLN A 60 0.34 5.43 -9.97
N GLY A 61 0.47 4.43 -10.84
CA GLY A 61 1.64 4.22 -11.67
C GLY A 61 1.28 4.16 -13.14
N SER A 62 2.29 4.26 -13.99
CA SER A 62 2.13 4.09 -15.43
C SER A 62 3.31 3.32 -16.02
N GLN A 63 3.02 2.44 -16.99
CA GLN A 63 4.00 1.67 -17.73
C GLN A 63 3.72 1.80 -19.22
N ALA A 64 4.64 2.41 -19.95
CA ALA A 64 4.56 2.42 -21.42
C ALA A 64 4.73 0.97 -21.94
N LEU A 65 3.84 0.57 -22.83
CA LEU A 65 3.87 -0.75 -23.44
C LEU A 65 4.55 -0.69 -24.80
N THR A 66 5.45 -1.65 -25.05
CA THR A 66 6.20 -1.77 -26.28
C THR A 66 5.59 -2.85 -27.19
N ALA A 67 5.43 -2.56 -28.46
CA ALA A 67 4.93 -3.51 -29.44
C ALA A 67 5.76 -4.81 -29.41
N GLY A 68 5.10 -5.96 -29.41
CA GLY A 68 5.75 -7.27 -29.34
C GLY A 68 6.16 -7.71 -27.95
N THR A 69 6.01 -6.89 -26.91
CA THR A 69 6.36 -7.23 -25.52
C THR A 69 5.11 -7.45 -24.70
N GLY A 70 4.93 -8.65 -24.15
CA GLY A 70 3.76 -9.02 -23.34
C GLY A 70 3.97 -8.98 -21.84
N THR A 71 5.23 -8.96 -21.38
CA THR A 71 5.57 -9.07 -19.93
C THR A 71 6.32 -7.82 -19.47
N TYR A 72 5.92 -7.27 -18.33
CA TYR A 72 6.54 -6.09 -17.72
C TYR A 72 6.69 -6.29 -16.22
N THR A 73 7.79 -5.79 -15.66
CA THR A 73 8.07 -5.85 -14.22
C THR A 73 7.53 -4.60 -13.54
N LEU A 74 6.83 -4.77 -12.43
CA LEU A 74 6.36 -3.69 -11.57
C LEU A 74 7.43 -3.32 -10.53
N PRO A 75 7.32 -2.15 -9.87
CA PRO A 75 8.18 -1.81 -8.72
C PRO A 75 8.16 -2.92 -7.67
N ALA A 76 9.33 -3.22 -7.09
CA ALA A 76 9.52 -4.36 -6.18
C ALA A 76 8.71 -4.26 -4.87
N ASP A 77 8.34 -3.04 -4.48
CA ASP A 77 7.49 -2.77 -3.31
C ASP A 77 5.98 -2.94 -3.58
N THR A 78 5.59 -3.30 -4.80
CA THR A 78 4.19 -3.54 -5.17
C THR A 78 3.68 -4.83 -4.53
N VAL A 79 2.56 -4.77 -3.83
CA VAL A 79 1.85 -5.93 -3.27
C VAL A 79 0.86 -6.51 -4.28
N ASP A 80 0.04 -5.64 -4.87
CA ASP A 80 -0.96 -6.00 -5.89
C ASP A 80 -1.39 -4.76 -6.69
N LEU A 81 -2.11 -4.98 -7.79
CA LEU A 81 -2.82 -3.93 -8.52
C LEU A 81 -4.29 -3.97 -8.11
N LEU A 82 -4.83 -2.82 -7.69
CA LEU A 82 -6.24 -2.67 -7.31
C LEU A 82 -7.10 -2.42 -8.55
N ASP A 83 -6.67 -1.50 -9.39
CA ASP A 83 -7.34 -1.17 -10.64
C ASP A 83 -6.32 -0.87 -11.75
N HIS A 84 -6.75 -0.98 -12.99
CA HIS A 84 -5.88 -0.79 -14.15
C HIS A 84 -6.66 -0.55 -15.42
N VAL A 85 -6.14 0.34 -16.25
CA VAL A 85 -6.68 0.67 -17.58
C VAL A 85 -5.56 0.72 -18.61
N ILE A 86 -5.90 0.45 -19.85
CA ILE A 86 -5.01 0.72 -20.98
C ILE A 86 -5.35 2.10 -21.56
N ARG A 87 -4.39 2.99 -21.51
CA ARG A 87 -4.47 4.31 -22.10
C ARG A 87 -3.90 4.28 -23.50
N THR A 88 -4.71 4.62 -24.47
CA THR A 88 -4.27 4.78 -25.85
C THR A 88 -3.92 6.24 -26.11
N ASN A 89 -2.91 6.49 -26.94
CA ASN A 89 -2.46 7.83 -27.36
C ASN A 89 -2.27 8.80 -26.19
N SER A 90 -1.56 8.34 -25.16
CA SER A 90 -1.29 9.12 -23.96
C SER A 90 -0.71 10.50 -24.29
N GLY A 91 -1.28 11.55 -23.67
CA GLY A 91 -0.88 12.94 -23.88
C GLY A 91 -1.58 13.64 -25.05
N SER A 92 -2.39 12.94 -25.84
CA SER A 92 -3.16 13.55 -26.93
C SER A 92 -4.55 13.95 -26.44
N GLN A 93 -4.82 15.23 -26.27
CA GLN A 93 -6.13 15.74 -25.85
C GLN A 93 -7.29 15.29 -26.78
N ALA A 94 -7.02 15.11 -28.07
CA ALA A 94 -8.03 14.76 -29.05
C ALA A 94 -8.30 13.25 -29.16
N SER A 95 -7.33 12.39 -28.81
CA SER A 95 -7.41 10.95 -29.13
C SER A 95 -7.06 10.04 -27.95
N GLN A 96 -6.71 10.59 -26.78
CA GLN A 96 -6.47 9.79 -25.60
C GLN A 96 -7.77 9.13 -25.13
N SER A 97 -7.72 7.82 -24.86
CA SER A 97 -8.83 7.08 -24.30
C SER A 97 -8.36 6.02 -23.33
N ASP A 98 -9.05 5.89 -22.21
CA ASP A 98 -8.81 4.87 -21.19
C ASP A 98 -9.82 3.74 -21.34
N LEU A 99 -9.32 2.52 -21.46
CA LEU A 99 -10.11 1.32 -21.68
C LEU A 99 -9.79 0.32 -20.56
N SER A 100 -10.81 -0.25 -19.94
CA SER A 100 -10.63 -1.24 -18.89
C SER A 100 -10.00 -2.53 -19.44
N LEU A 101 -9.12 -3.13 -18.63
CA LEU A 101 -8.57 -4.47 -18.86
C LEU A 101 -9.28 -5.47 -17.93
N SER A 102 -9.51 -6.68 -18.43
CA SER A 102 -10.01 -7.76 -17.59
C SER A 102 -8.85 -8.48 -16.89
N ARG A 103 -8.86 -8.49 -15.56
CA ARG A 103 -7.91 -9.31 -14.80
C ARG A 103 -8.27 -10.77 -14.94
N ILE A 104 -7.30 -11.61 -15.32
CA ILE A 104 -7.48 -13.05 -15.51
C ILE A 104 -6.63 -13.85 -14.54
N SER A 105 -7.05 -15.09 -14.27
CA SER A 105 -6.33 -16.03 -13.43
C SER A 105 -5.16 -16.67 -14.18
N VAL A 106 -4.23 -17.29 -13.43
CA VAL A 106 -3.14 -18.08 -14.02
C VAL A 106 -3.66 -19.21 -14.91
N ALA A 107 -4.75 -19.86 -14.50
CA ALA A 107 -5.35 -20.95 -15.29
C ALA A 107 -5.89 -20.44 -16.62
N THR A 108 -6.59 -19.30 -16.61
CA THR A 108 -7.09 -18.64 -17.82
C THR A 108 -5.94 -18.18 -18.71
N TYR A 109 -4.90 -17.57 -18.13
CA TYR A 109 -3.73 -17.18 -18.90
C TYR A 109 -3.00 -18.39 -19.50
N ALA A 110 -2.90 -19.50 -18.74
CA ALA A 110 -2.26 -20.74 -19.22
C ALA A 110 -3.02 -21.35 -20.41
N SER A 111 -4.34 -21.28 -20.43
CA SER A 111 -5.19 -21.85 -21.49
C SER A 111 -5.16 -21.06 -22.80
N ILE A 112 -4.56 -19.88 -22.84
CA ILE A 112 -4.43 -19.09 -24.09
C ILE A 112 -3.50 -19.85 -25.07
N PRO A 113 -4.00 -20.29 -26.24
CA PRO A 113 -3.21 -21.12 -27.15
C PRO A 113 -2.00 -20.40 -27.73
N ASN A 114 -2.19 -19.15 -28.14
CA ASN A 114 -1.13 -18.30 -28.69
C ASN A 114 -0.98 -17.02 -27.87
N LYS A 115 0.05 -16.99 -27.03
CA LYS A 115 0.36 -15.84 -26.16
C LYS A 115 1.08 -14.71 -26.89
N LEU A 116 1.51 -14.94 -28.14
CA LEU A 116 2.21 -13.95 -28.96
C LEU A 116 1.27 -13.21 -29.95
N THR A 117 -0.02 -13.49 -29.92
CA THR A 117 -1.00 -12.77 -30.74
C THR A 117 -0.91 -11.28 -30.43
N GLN A 118 -0.66 -10.48 -31.46
CA GLN A 118 -0.57 -9.01 -31.34
C GLN A 118 -1.91 -8.35 -31.55
N GLY A 119 -2.11 -7.26 -30.82
CA GLY A 119 -3.32 -6.45 -30.89
C GLY A 119 -3.40 -5.49 -29.71
N ARG A 120 -4.54 -4.81 -29.57
CA ARG A 120 -4.81 -4.00 -28.38
C ARG A 120 -4.97 -4.92 -27.15
N PRO A 121 -4.21 -4.71 -26.07
CA PRO A 121 -4.40 -5.46 -24.83
C PRO A 121 -5.81 -5.31 -24.27
N VAL A 122 -6.43 -6.42 -23.87
CA VAL A 122 -7.77 -6.46 -23.26
C VAL A 122 -7.79 -7.26 -21.95
N GLN A 123 -6.76 -8.05 -21.71
CA GLN A 123 -6.61 -8.88 -20.51
C GLN A 123 -5.25 -8.65 -19.85
N ILE A 124 -5.21 -8.82 -18.54
CA ILE A 124 -4.00 -8.72 -17.76
C ILE A 124 -3.95 -9.87 -16.75
N TYR A 125 -2.82 -10.54 -16.68
CA TYR A 125 -2.47 -11.49 -15.64
C TYR A 125 -1.36 -10.88 -14.77
N ILE A 126 -1.54 -10.91 -13.46
CA ILE A 126 -0.60 -10.36 -12.47
C ILE A 126 0.06 -11.52 -11.76
N ASP A 127 1.38 -11.62 -11.91
CA ASP A 127 2.20 -12.62 -11.24
C ASP A 127 2.93 -11.97 -10.05
N ARG A 128 2.50 -12.35 -8.84
CA ARG A 128 3.02 -11.79 -7.58
C ARG A 128 4.27 -12.52 -7.12
N GLN A 129 5.38 -12.30 -7.81
CA GLN A 129 6.66 -12.86 -7.44
C GLN A 129 7.26 -12.17 -6.21
N GLN A 130 8.08 -12.89 -5.43
CA GLN A 130 8.70 -12.36 -4.22
C GLN A 130 9.65 -11.19 -4.49
N SER A 131 10.43 -11.27 -5.54
CA SER A 131 11.45 -10.26 -5.86
C SER A 131 10.85 -8.98 -6.43
N ALA A 132 9.96 -9.11 -7.38
CA ALA A 132 9.15 -8.03 -7.96
C ALA A 132 7.97 -8.66 -8.69
N PRO A 133 6.75 -8.15 -8.52
CA PRO A 133 5.61 -8.60 -9.31
C PRO A 133 5.80 -8.29 -10.78
N SER A 134 5.28 -9.15 -11.64
CA SER A 134 5.22 -8.91 -13.07
C SER A 134 3.79 -8.96 -13.59
N ILE A 135 3.56 -8.30 -14.70
CA ILE A 135 2.29 -8.32 -15.42
C ILE A 135 2.48 -8.93 -16.80
N ASN A 136 1.51 -9.69 -17.22
CA ASN A 136 1.40 -10.20 -18.58
C ASN A 136 0.13 -9.67 -19.21
N VAL A 137 0.25 -8.94 -20.31
CA VAL A 137 -0.89 -8.39 -21.06
C VAL A 137 -1.17 -9.27 -22.27
N TRP A 138 -2.45 -9.44 -22.58
CA TRP A 138 -2.87 -10.17 -23.77
C TRP A 138 -4.10 -9.52 -24.43
N PRO A 139 -4.14 -9.42 -25.77
CA PRO A 139 -3.04 -9.62 -26.73
C PRO A 139 -1.79 -8.80 -26.40
N VAL A 140 -0.64 -9.22 -26.96
CA VAL A 140 0.60 -8.45 -26.89
C VAL A 140 0.41 -7.14 -27.66
N PRO A 141 0.86 -5.99 -27.16
CA PRO A 141 0.70 -4.72 -27.87
C PRO A 141 1.20 -4.78 -29.30
N ASP A 142 0.40 -4.26 -30.22
CA ASP A 142 0.80 -4.02 -31.60
C ASP A 142 1.41 -2.61 -31.76
N SER A 143 1.72 -2.22 -32.99
CA SER A 143 2.26 -0.91 -33.35
C SER A 143 1.22 0.05 -33.93
N SER A 144 -0.07 -0.27 -33.85
CA SER A 144 -1.14 0.55 -34.46
C SER A 144 -1.34 1.90 -33.78
N GLN A 145 -1.05 1.94 -32.47
CA GLN A 145 -1.10 3.14 -31.64
C GLN A 145 -0.19 2.98 -30.41
N THR A 146 -0.01 4.05 -29.65
CA THR A 146 0.74 3.97 -28.40
C THR A 146 -0.17 3.48 -27.27
N TYR A 147 0.34 2.53 -26.49
CA TYR A 147 -0.34 1.98 -25.32
C TYR A 147 0.43 2.29 -24.06
N THR A 148 -0.26 2.74 -23.04
CA THR A 148 0.29 2.92 -21.68
C THR A 148 -0.65 2.23 -20.71
N LEU A 149 -0.12 1.30 -19.92
CA LEU A 149 -0.86 0.77 -18.78
C LEU A 149 -0.82 1.82 -17.67
N VAL A 150 -1.99 2.27 -17.24
CA VAL A 150 -2.16 3.09 -16.03
C VAL A 150 -2.80 2.21 -14.99
N TYR A 151 -2.22 2.19 -13.80
CA TYR A 151 -2.66 1.30 -12.74
C TYR A 151 -2.62 1.98 -11.38
N TRP A 152 -3.46 1.50 -10.46
CA TRP A 152 -3.41 1.83 -9.04
C TRP A 152 -2.88 0.61 -8.29
N ARG A 153 -1.70 0.78 -7.72
CA ARG A 153 -1.01 -0.29 -6.99
C ARG A 153 -1.13 -0.11 -5.48
N LEU A 154 -1.24 -1.21 -4.79
CA LEU A 154 -0.99 -1.27 -3.35
C LEU A 154 0.50 -1.51 -3.16
N ARG A 155 1.20 -0.56 -2.52
CA ARG A 155 2.61 -0.71 -2.18
C ARG A 155 2.80 -1.14 -0.73
N ARG A 156 3.96 -1.67 -0.41
CA ARG A 156 4.37 -1.93 0.97
C ARG A 156 4.57 -0.60 1.71
N ILE A 157 4.28 -0.61 3.01
CA ILE A 157 4.70 0.46 3.92
C ILE A 157 6.23 0.46 3.94
N GLN A 158 6.86 1.64 3.87
CA GLN A 158 8.31 1.73 3.89
C GLN A 158 8.86 1.29 5.24
N ASP A 159 10.04 0.67 5.22
CA ASP A 159 10.70 0.23 6.45
C ASP A 159 11.02 1.43 7.35
N ALA A 160 11.01 1.20 8.66
CA ALA A 160 11.52 2.15 9.64
C ALA A 160 13.01 2.39 9.38
N GLY A 161 13.34 3.56 8.89
CA GLY A 161 14.69 3.93 8.45
C GLY A 161 15.71 4.08 9.59
N ASN A 162 16.44 5.16 9.57
CA ASN A 162 17.40 5.56 10.62
C ASN A 162 16.72 6.48 11.65
N GLY A 163 17.39 6.78 12.77
CA GLY A 163 16.84 7.53 13.89
C GLY A 163 16.19 8.86 13.55
N VAL A 164 16.65 9.55 12.52
CA VAL A 164 16.13 10.84 12.05
C VAL A 164 15.04 10.74 10.97
N ASN A 165 14.68 9.52 10.55
CA ASN A 165 13.62 9.34 9.56
C ASN A 165 12.26 9.35 10.23
N THR A 166 11.29 9.99 9.59
CA THR A 166 9.88 9.86 9.93
C THR A 166 9.29 8.58 9.32
N MET A 167 8.23 8.08 9.93
CA MET A 167 7.57 6.85 9.46
C MET A 167 6.64 7.15 8.28
N ASP A 168 6.54 6.19 7.36
CA ASP A 168 5.65 6.24 6.19
C ASP A 168 4.19 5.96 6.60
N VAL A 169 3.66 6.80 7.49
CA VAL A 169 2.27 6.72 7.96
C VAL A 169 1.67 8.12 8.08
N PRO A 170 0.37 8.29 7.82
CA PRO A 170 -0.29 9.57 8.03
C PRO A 170 -0.39 9.91 9.52
N PHE A 171 -0.49 11.21 9.84
CA PHE A 171 -0.52 11.71 11.23
C PHE A 171 -1.57 11.01 12.12
N ARG A 172 -2.72 10.62 11.56
CA ARG A 172 -3.79 9.91 12.28
C ARG A 172 -3.36 8.54 12.84
N PHE A 173 -2.31 7.95 12.28
CA PHE A 173 -1.76 6.69 12.74
C PHE A 173 -0.62 6.83 13.78
N LEU A 174 -0.12 8.04 14.07
CA LEU A 174 1.00 8.22 14.99
C LEU A 174 0.73 7.67 16.38
N ASN A 175 -0.46 7.92 16.94
CA ASN A 175 -0.82 7.35 18.26
C ASN A 175 -0.92 5.82 18.21
N CYS A 176 -1.52 5.26 17.16
CA CYS A 176 -1.60 3.82 16.95
C CYS A 176 -0.21 3.20 16.80
N LEU A 177 0.68 3.88 16.07
CA LEU A 177 2.06 3.48 15.87
C LEU A 177 2.83 3.39 17.19
N THR A 178 2.73 4.43 18.00
CA THR A 178 3.39 4.49 19.33
C THR A 178 2.82 3.44 20.30
N ALA A 179 1.49 3.32 20.38
CA ALA A 179 0.84 2.32 21.23
C ALA A 179 1.18 0.87 20.81
N GLY A 180 1.19 0.62 19.49
CA GLY A 180 1.56 -0.67 18.95
C GLY A 180 3.02 -1.02 19.22
N LEU A 181 3.93 -0.07 19.02
CA LEU A 181 5.35 -0.30 19.34
C LEU A 181 5.55 -0.55 20.84
N ALA A 182 4.89 0.20 21.72
CA ALA A 182 4.93 -0.02 23.16
C ALA A 182 4.46 -1.44 23.55
N TYR A 183 3.38 -1.91 22.94
CA TYR A 183 2.91 -3.29 23.13
C TYR A 183 3.96 -4.32 22.68
N TYR A 184 4.55 -4.17 21.49
CA TYR A 184 5.59 -5.08 20.99
C TYR A 184 6.86 -5.05 21.83
N LEU A 185 7.21 -3.91 22.42
CA LEU A 185 8.36 -3.78 23.32
C LEU A 185 8.08 -4.41 24.69
N ALA A 186 6.88 -4.22 25.25
CA ALA A 186 6.50 -4.79 26.54
C ALA A 186 6.64 -6.31 26.58
N MET A 187 6.45 -7.00 25.45
CA MET A 187 6.69 -8.45 25.34
C MET A 187 8.17 -8.85 25.49
N LYS A 188 9.09 -7.92 25.35
CA LYS A 188 10.54 -8.18 25.34
C LYS A 188 11.26 -7.59 26.54
N LEU A 189 10.64 -6.63 27.22
CA LEU A 189 11.24 -5.88 28.30
C LEU A 189 10.96 -6.53 29.66
N PRO A 190 11.94 -6.53 30.59
CA PRO A 190 11.70 -6.95 31.96
C PRO A 190 10.59 -6.11 32.63
N GLY A 191 9.64 -6.74 33.29
CA GLY A 191 8.52 -6.07 33.96
C GLY A 191 7.38 -5.63 33.00
N GLY A 192 7.54 -5.77 31.68
CA GLY A 192 6.53 -5.36 30.69
C GLY A 192 5.24 -6.19 30.73
N LEU A 193 5.28 -7.40 31.27
CA LEU A 193 4.14 -8.32 31.33
C LEU A 193 2.96 -7.78 32.14
N GLU A 194 3.20 -7.00 33.16
CA GLU A 194 2.14 -6.39 33.99
C GLU A 194 1.28 -5.38 33.20
N ARG A 195 1.87 -4.73 32.19
CA ARG A 195 1.21 -3.69 31.38
C ARG A 195 0.69 -4.21 30.04
N ILE A 196 1.05 -5.43 29.65
CA ILE A 196 0.81 -5.94 28.29
C ILE A 196 -0.68 -5.94 27.91
N GLY A 197 -1.57 -6.26 28.86
CA GLY A 197 -3.02 -6.26 28.62
C GLY A 197 -3.56 -4.86 28.32
N LEU A 198 -3.13 -3.85 29.10
CA LEU A 198 -3.51 -2.47 28.91
C LEU A 198 -2.96 -1.91 27.58
N LEU A 199 -1.68 -2.17 27.30
CA LEU A 199 -1.03 -1.70 26.07
C LEU A 199 -1.67 -2.32 24.82
N LYS A 200 -2.04 -3.61 24.91
CA LYS A 200 -2.77 -4.26 23.82
C LYS A 200 -4.12 -3.60 23.56
N GLN A 201 -4.89 -3.34 24.61
CA GLN A 201 -6.19 -2.67 24.50
C GLN A 201 -6.03 -1.28 23.88
N GLN A 202 -5.08 -0.47 24.36
CA GLN A 202 -4.80 0.86 23.81
C GLN A 202 -4.40 0.80 22.33
N TYR A 203 -3.61 -0.18 21.94
CA TYR A 203 -3.22 -0.40 20.55
C TYR A 203 -4.42 -0.78 19.68
N ASP A 204 -5.25 -1.72 20.14
CA ASP A 204 -6.40 -2.19 19.38
C ASP A 204 -7.43 -1.04 19.21
N GLU A 205 -7.70 -0.25 20.26
CA GLU A 205 -8.57 0.93 20.19
C GLU A 205 -8.01 2.02 19.24
N ALA A 206 -6.71 2.33 19.36
CA ALA A 206 -6.07 3.30 18.48
C ALA A 206 -6.04 2.86 17.02
N TRP A 207 -5.85 1.56 16.78
CA TRP A 207 -5.94 0.98 15.44
C TRP A 207 -7.35 1.13 14.86
N GLU A 208 -8.38 0.77 15.61
CA GLU A 208 -9.76 0.84 15.15
C GLU A 208 -10.18 2.26 14.78
N LEU A 209 -9.82 3.25 15.61
CA LEU A 209 -10.05 4.66 15.33
C LEU A 209 -9.34 5.13 14.07
N ALA A 210 -8.06 4.82 13.92
CA ALA A 210 -7.26 5.23 12.77
C ALA A 210 -7.75 4.55 11.48
N ALA A 211 -8.02 3.25 11.52
CA ALA A 211 -8.51 2.49 10.37
C ALA A 211 -9.92 2.89 9.94
N THR A 212 -10.76 3.31 10.90
CA THR A 212 -12.11 3.83 10.59
C THR A 212 -12.03 5.16 9.86
N GLU A 213 -11.08 6.02 10.19
CA GLU A 213 -10.86 7.30 9.52
C GLU A 213 -10.16 7.12 8.15
N ASP A 214 -9.37 6.05 7.97
CA ASP A 214 -8.66 5.73 6.73
C ASP A 214 -9.54 4.99 5.71
N ARG A 215 -10.78 5.45 5.53
CA ARG A 215 -11.73 4.92 4.56
C ARG A 215 -11.98 5.92 3.45
N GLU A 216 -12.23 5.39 2.25
CA GLU A 216 -12.71 6.21 1.16
C GLU A 216 -14.07 6.83 1.53
N LYS A 217 -14.14 8.17 1.46
CA LYS A 217 -15.36 8.94 1.81
C LYS A 217 -16.22 9.26 0.58
N ALA A 218 -16.02 8.50 -0.52
CA ALA A 218 -16.83 8.66 -1.73
C ALA A 218 -18.26 8.17 -1.50
N THR A 219 -19.24 8.94 -1.96
CA THR A 219 -20.65 8.53 -1.93
C THR A 219 -20.89 7.50 -3.04
N PHE A 220 -21.31 6.30 -2.65
CA PHE A 220 -21.70 5.28 -3.60
C PHE A 220 -23.15 5.50 -4.03
N GLN A 221 -23.36 5.93 -5.27
CA GLN A 221 -24.69 6.15 -5.81
C GLN A 221 -25.05 5.04 -6.80
N LEU A 222 -25.96 4.14 -6.40
CA LEU A 222 -26.55 3.14 -7.28
C LEU A 222 -27.69 3.78 -8.07
N VAL A 223 -27.49 3.96 -9.37
CA VAL A 223 -28.55 4.37 -10.29
C VAL A 223 -29.13 3.12 -10.95
N PRO A 224 -30.38 2.69 -10.62
CA PRO A 224 -31.02 1.57 -11.30
C PRO A 224 -31.17 1.89 -12.78
N ARG A 225 -30.59 1.07 -13.65
CA ARG A 225 -30.78 1.18 -15.09
C ARG A 225 -32.01 0.33 -15.47
N TYR A 226 -33.16 0.97 -15.66
CA TYR A 226 -34.31 0.30 -16.22
C TYR A 226 -34.01 0.00 -17.71
N MET A 227 -33.88 -1.27 -18.07
CA MET A 227 -33.98 -1.68 -19.46
C MET A 227 -35.46 -1.60 -19.86
N THR A 228 -35.84 -0.63 -20.62
CA THR A 228 -37.09 -0.66 -21.37
C THR A 228 -36.91 -1.69 -22.49
N ILE A 229 -37.55 -2.86 -22.33
CA ILE A 229 -37.72 -3.82 -23.43
C ILE A 229 -38.82 -3.24 -24.28
N GLY A 230 -38.45 -2.68 -25.46
CA GLY A 230 -39.35 -2.28 -26.53
C GLY A 230 -39.42 -3.36 -27.58
#